data_5d64171b899a6f7640de11a134e1486b
#
_entry.id   5d64171b899a6f7640de11a134e1486b
#
_cell.length_a   1.000
_cell.length_b   1.000
_cell.length_c   1.000
_cell.angle_alpha   90.00
_cell.angle_beta   90.00
_cell.angle_gamma   90.00
#
_symmetry.space_group_name_H-M   'P 1'
#
loop_
_entity.id
_entity.type
_entity.pdbx_description
1 polymer ?
#
loop_
_entity_poly.entity_id
_entity_poly.type
_entity_poly.pdbx_seq_one_letter_code
_entity_poly.pdbx_strand_id
1 'polypeptide(L)'
;MPARQNRVKLMYEIKNRIFLDLAKTQKSAICNFLRALVKKSPELGVDEICEKFIEDETYYIKMNSSRFEFLKDYIDEESFAKDAKSYIQECRKFYDYKKTQAPLIEAQKEFDKKKRKFLQEVKMSKELPSKKQLSYYKSLCKKYSIEKMDMNDLSKLDLRNAIEEIVNEHKSN
;
A
#
# COMPACT_ATOMS: atom_id res chain seq x y z
N MET A 1 -5.23 7.16 13.82
CA MET A 1 -4.11 6.17 13.87
C MET A 1 -4.26 5.06 14.92
N PRO A 2 -4.99 5.18 16.05
CA PRO A 2 -5.07 4.11 17.08
C PRO A 2 -5.77 2.82 16.61
N ALA A 3 -6.77 2.91 15.75
CA ALA A 3 -7.54 1.73 15.29
C ALA A 3 -6.71 0.73 14.47
N ARG A 4 -5.73 1.18 13.68
CA ARG A 4 -4.85 0.29 12.90
C ARG A 4 -3.89 -0.50 13.79
N GLN A 5 -3.32 0.14 14.80
CA GLN A 5 -2.44 -0.50 15.76
C GLN A 5 -3.19 -1.55 16.58
N ASN A 6 -4.43 -1.28 16.98
CA ASN A 6 -5.27 -2.23 17.72
C ASN A 6 -5.62 -3.47 16.88
N ARG A 7 -5.93 -3.34 15.59
CA ARG A 7 -6.26 -4.49 14.72
C ARG A 7 -5.04 -5.37 14.44
N VAL A 8 -3.89 -4.77 14.21
CA VAL A 8 -2.63 -5.53 14.06
C VAL A 8 -2.29 -6.24 15.38
N LYS A 9 -2.47 -5.58 16.52
CA LYS A 9 -2.27 -6.16 17.85
C LYS A 9 -3.19 -7.35 18.10
N LEU A 10 -4.48 -7.24 17.77
CA LEU A 10 -5.46 -8.33 17.86
C LEU A 10 -5.05 -9.56 17.05
N MET A 11 -4.54 -9.38 15.82
CA MET A 11 -4.01 -10.49 15.02
C MET A 11 -2.78 -11.17 15.64
N TYR A 12 -1.95 -10.43 16.38
CA TYR A 12 -0.83 -11.01 17.12
C TYR A 12 -1.31 -11.72 18.38
N GLU A 13 -2.27 -11.15 19.09
CA GLU A 13 -2.83 -11.72 20.32
C GLU A 13 -3.54 -13.04 20.03
N ILE A 14 -4.32 -13.14 18.95
CA ILE A 14 -4.99 -14.40 18.61
C ILE A 14 -3.97 -15.51 18.33
N LYS A 15 -2.85 -15.22 17.66
CA LYS A 15 -1.79 -16.21 17.43
C LYS A 15 -1.21 -16.82 18.70
N ASN A 16 -1.30 -16.11 19.81
CA ASN A 16 -0.82 -16.63 21.09
C ASN A 16 -1.85 -17.54 21.78
N ARG A 17 -3.10 -17.55 21.31
CA ARG A 17 -4.22 -18.30 21.92
C ARG A 17 -4.64 -19.52 21.11
N ILE A 18 -4.20 -19.63 19.86
CA ILE A 18 -4.55 -20.71 18.95
C ILE A 18 -3.37 -21.65 18.74
N PHE A 19 -3.67 -22.87 18.32
CA PHE A 19 -2.67 -23.90 17.98
C PHE A 19 -1.63 -24.06 19.09
N LEU A 20 -2.08 -24.18 20.35
CA LEU A 20 -1.17 -24.15 21.51
C LEU A 20 -0.18 -25.31 21.51
N ASP A 21 -0.57 -26.46 20.97
CA ASP A 21 0.24 -27.68 20.91
C ASP A 21 1.28 -27.66 19.78
N LEU A 22 1.23 -26.67 18.91
CA LEU A 22 2.15 -26.54 17.79
C LEU A 22 3.37 -25.69 18.11
N ALA A 23 4.52 -26.09 17.57
CA ALA A 23 5.74 -25.30 17.64
C ALA A 23 5.56 -23.92 16.95
N LYS A 24 6.28 -22.91 17.41
CA LYS A 24 6.17 -21.53 16.90
C LYS A 24 6.34 -21.40 15.37
N THR A 25 7.24 -22.20 14.80
CA THR A 25 7.48 -22.25 13.35
C THR A 25 6.30 -22.85 12.60
N GLN A 26 5.74 -23.95 13.09
CA GLN A 26 4.55 -24.64 12.56
C GLN A 26 3.34 -23.71 12.61
N LYS A 27 3.05 -23.13 13.77
CA LYS A 27 2.02 -22.11 13.95
C LYS A 27 2.14 -20.95 12.97
N SER A 28 3.35 -20.43 12.79
CA SER A 28 3.59 -19.35 11.84
C SER A 28 3.36 -19.76 10.39
N ALA A 29 3.70 -21.00 10.03
CA ALA A 29 3.46 -21.54 8.71
C ALA A 29 1.97 -21.61 8.38
N ILE A 30 1.16 -22.21 9.29
CA ILE A 30 -0.31 -22.29 9.15
C ILE A 30 -0.93 -20.89 9.06
N CYS A 31 -0.60 -20.01 10.00
CA CYS A 31 -1.15 -18.66 10.03
C CYS A 31 -0.83 -17.87 8.76
N ASN A 32 0.36 -18.01 8.20
CA ASN A 32 0.71 -17.35 6.94
C ASN A 32 -0.06 -17.92 5.75
N PHE A 33 -0.26 -19.23 5.74
CA PHE A 33 -1.01 -19.92 4.70
C PHE A 33 -2.49 -19.52 4.73
N LEU A 34 -3.15 -19.64 5.88
CA LEU A 34 -4.56 -19.24 6.06
C LEU A 34 -4.78 -17.77 5.70
N ARG A 35 -3.85 -16.89 6.06
CA ARG A 35 -3.89 -15.48 5.67
C ARG A 35 -3.82 -15.30 4.15
N ALA A 36 -2.99 -16.08 3.48
CA ALA A 36 -2.88 -16.03 2.02
C ALA A 36 -4.18 -16.51 1.35
N LEU A 37 -4.82 -17.56 1.86
CA LEU A 37 -6.12 -18.03 1.39
C LEU A 37 -7.20 -16.95 1.54
N VAL A 38 -7.34 -16.34 2.71
CA VAL A 38 -8.31 -15.24 2.96
C VAL A 38 -8.08 -14.08 1.98
N LYS A 39 -6.83 -13.76 1.69
CA LYS A 39 -6.50 -12.69 0.75
C LYS A 39 -6.84 -13.06 -0.70
N LYS A 40 -6.65 -14.33 -1.07
CA LYS A 40 -6.88 -14.83 -2.43
C LYS A 40 -8.36 -15.00 -2.74
N SER A 41 -9.15 -15.39 -1.74
CA SER A 41 -10.59 -15.68 -1.88
C SER A 41 -11.40 -14.85 -0.87
N PRO A 42 -11.48 -13.53 -1.05
CA PRO A 42 -12.18 -12.64 -0.13
C PRO A 42 -13.71 -12.84 -0.11
N GLU A 43 -14.26 -13.47 -1.15
CA GLU A 43 -15.68 -13.78 -1.30
C GLU A 43 -16.14 -14.96 -0.44
N LEU A 44 -15.24 -15.90 -0.13
CA LEU A 44 -15.57 -17.12 0.62
C LEU A 44 -15.82 -16.83 2.09
N GLY A 45 -16.75 -17.57 2.68
CA GLY A 45 -17.04 -17.58 4.12
C GLY A 45 -15.88 -18.12 4.97
N VAL A 46 -16.03 -18.01 6.30
CA VAL A 46 -15.00 -18.54 7.24
C VAL A 46 -14.96 -20.06 7.16
N ASP A 47 -16.15 -20.69 7.12
CA ASP A 47 -16.29 -22.15 7.06
C ASP A 47 -15.78 -22.68 5.73
N GLU A 48 -16.16 -22.06 4.61
CA GLU A 48 -15.72 -22.45 3.27
C GLU A 48 -14.19 -22.36 3.10
N ILE A 49 -13.56 -21.33 3.67
CA ILE A 49 -12.08 -21.21 3.63
C ILE A 49 -11.44 -22.29 4.50
N CYS A 50 -12.04 -22.61 5.65
CA CYS A 50 -11.54 -23.65 6.55
C CYS A 50 -11.68 -25.04 5.92
N GLU A 51 -12.84 -25.35 5.37
CA GLU A 51 -13.13 -26.61 4.66
C GLU A 51 -12.17 -26.78 3.47
N LYS A 52 -12.05 -25.74 2.64
CA LYS A 52 -11.11 -25.74 1.51
C LYS A 52 -9.65 -25.97 1.95
N PHE A 53 -9.27 -25.49 3.12
CA PHE A 53 -7.94 -25.74 3.66
C PHE A 53 -7.79 -27.19 4.16
N ILE A 54 -8.81 -27.75 4.83
CA ILE A 54 -8.78 -29.11 5.38
C ILE A 54 -8.88 -30.15 4.26
N GLU A 55 -9.77 -29.96 3.29
CA GLU A 55 -10.04 -30.91 2.21
C GLU A 55 -8.98 -30.89 1.10
N ASP A 56 -8.36 -29.75 0.87
CA ASP A 56 -7.37 -29.61 -0.21
C ASP A 56 -5.99 -30.13 0.24
N GLU A 57 -5.86 -31.44 0.28
CA GLU A 57 -4.60 -32.14 0.58
C GLU A 57 -3.44 -31.67 -0.33
N THR A 58 -3.74 -31.09 -1.48
CA THR A 58 -2.71 -30.57 -2.38
C THR A 58 -1.88 -29.46 -1.75
N TYR A 59 -2.43 -28.76 -0.77
CA TYR A 59 -1.74 -27.66 -0.08
C TYR A 59 -0.74 -28.12 0.96
N TYR A 60 -0.90 -29.32 1.56
CA TYR A 60 0.01 -29.78 2.61
C TYR A 60 0.60 -31.16 2.37
N ILE A 61 -0.06 -32.06 1.64
CA ILE A 61 0.46 -33.40 1.34
C ILE A 61 1.22 -33.43 0.00
N LYS A 62 0.64 -32.86 -1.07
CA LYS A 62 1.24 -32.91 -2.42
C LYS A 62 2.38 -31.93 -2.65
N MET A 63 2.54 -30.90 -1.83
CA MET A 63 3.66 -29.98 -1.97
C MET A 63 5.00 -30.57 -1.53
N ASN A 64 5.07 -31.85 -1.14
CA ASN A 64 6.30 -32.53 -0.69
C ASN A 64 7.13 -31.66 0.28
N SER A 65 6.45 -30.74 0.97
CA SER A 65 7.06 -29.81 1.86
C SER A 65 7.03 -30.40 3.26
N SER A 66 8.19 -30.84 3.74
CA SER A 66 8.41 -31.22 5.14
C SER A 66 7.89 -30.17 6.15
N ARG A 67 7.58 -28.98 5.64
CA ARG A 67 7.05 -27.86 6.41
C ARG A 67 5.63 -28.08 6.95
N PHE A 68 4.82 -28.90 6.29
CA PHE A 68 3.41 -29.15 6.66
C PHE A 68 3.12 -30.62 6.99
N GLU A 69 4.15 -31.47 7.02
CA GLU A 69 4.01 -32.90 7.30
C GLU A 69 3.34 -33.17 8.66
N PHE A 70 3.62 -32.31 9.64
CA PHE A 70 2.99 -32.38 10.97
C PHE A 70 1.47 -32.17 10.97
N LEU A 71 0.88 -31.57 9.92
CA LEU A 71 -0.57 -31.34 9.85
C LEU A 71 -1.37 -32.64 9.83
N LYS A 72 -0.81 -33.74 9.35
CA LYS A 72 -1.46 -35.06 9.34
C LYS A 72 -1.91 -35.48 10.73
N ASP A 73 -1.20 -35.07 11.77
CA ASP A 73 -1.47 -35.44 13.14
C ASP A 73 -2.55 -34.58 13.82
N TYR A 74 -2.84 -33.40 13.26
CA TYR A 74 -3.69 -32.37 13.89
C TYR A 74 -4.92 -32.00 13.09
N ILE A 75 -4.94 -32.25 11.78
CA ILE A 75 -5.96 -31.69 10.88
C ILE A 75 -7.36 -32.19 11.17
N ASP A 76 -7.48 -33.44 11.67
CA ASP A 76 -8.74 -34.06 12.01
C ASP A 76 -9.24 -33.70 13.43
N GLU A 77 -8.45 -32.93 14.18
CA GLU A 77 -8.87 -32.51 15.52
C GLU A 77 -9.88 -31.36 15.45
N GLU A 78 -10.96 -31.45 16.20
CA GLU A 78 -11.97 -30.38 16.30
C GLU A 78 -11.38 -29.08 16.83
N SER A 79 -10.41 -29.17 17.75
CA SER A 79 -9.65 -28.04 18.29
C SER A 79 -8.91 -27.29 17.20
N PHE A 80 -8.29 -28.01 16.24
CA PHE A 80 -7.58 -27.42 15.13
C PHE A 80 -8.52 -26.65 14.19
N ALA A 81 -9.65 -27.24 13.81
CA ALA A 81 -10.65 -26.58 12.96
C ALA A 81 -11.20 -25.30 13.62
N LYS A 82 -11.48 -25.34 14.93
CA LYS A 82 -11.94 -24.20 15.72
C LYS A 82 -10.91 -23.06 15.73
N ASP A 83 -9.65 -23.39 15.93
CA ASP A 83 -8.55 -22.43 15.95
C ASP A 83 -8.32 -21.83 14.56
N ALA A 84 -8.37 -22.65 13.50
CA ALA A 84 -8.27 -22.19 12.12
C ALA A 84 -9.40 -21.22 11.76
N LYS A 85 -10.65 -21.54 12.08
CA LYS A 85 -11.82 -20.67 11.88
C LYS A 85 -11.67 -19.35 12.62
N SER A 86 -11.23 -19.39 13.87
CA SER A 86 -10.99 -18.20 14.69
C SER A 86 -9.94 -17.27 14.04
N TYR A 87 -8.86 -17.85 13.53
CA TYR A 87 -7.82 -17.09 12.85
C TYR A 87 -8.28 -16.51 11.51
N ILE A 88 -8.99 -17.30 10.71
CA ILE A 88 -9.59 -16.87 9.43
C ILE A 88 -10.53 -15.67 9.67
N GLN A 89 -11.38 -15.74 10.70
CA GLN A 89 -12.29 -14.67 11.05
C GLN A 89 -11.55 -13.35 11.37
N GLU A 90 -10.49 -13.39 12.15
CA GLU A 90 -9.70 -12.21 12.46
C GLU A 90 -8.93 -11.68 11.22
N CYS A 91 -8.45 -12.57 10.35
CA CYS A 91 -7.88 -12.18 9.07
C CYS A 91 -8.90 -11.44 8.19
N ARG A 92 -10.13 -11.92 8.08
CA ARG A 92 -11.21 -11.26 7.32
C ARG A 92 -11.50 -9.87 7.88
N LYS A 93 -11.74 -9.76 9.18
CA LYS A 93 -11.94 -8.45 9.84
C LYS A 93 -10.80 -7.48 9.57
N PHE A 94 -9.57 -7.97 9.54
CA PHE A 94 -8.40 -7.16 9.21
C PHE A 94 -8.41 -6.68 7.75
N TYR A 95 -8.72 -7.56 6.80
CA TYR A 95 -8.75 -7.19 5.39
C TYR A 95 -9.93 -6.29 5.05
N ASP A 96 -11.10 -6.51 5.63
CA ASP A 96 -12.28 -5.64 5.48
C ASP A 96 -11.98 -4.24 6.00
N TYR A 97 -11.38 -4.14 7.19
CA TYR A 97 -10.92 -2.86 7.72
C TYR A 97 -9.91 -2.19 6.78
N LYS A 98 -8.95 -2.95 6.26
CA LYS A 98 -7.97 -2.41 5.32
C LYS A 98 -8.61 -1.90 4.03
N LYS A 99 -9.61 -2.61 3.52
CA LYS A 99 -10.39 -2.23 2.33
C LYS A 99 -11.16 -0.93 2.57
N THR A 100 -11.82 -0.80 3.71
CA THR A 100 -12.56 0.44 4.06
C THR A 100 -11.65 1.64 4.31
N GLN A 101 -10.43 1.42 4.80
CA GLN A 101 -9.46 2.49 5.03
C GLN A 101 -8.67 2.90 3.77
N ALA A 102 -8.61 2.05 2.74
CA ALA A 102 -7.84 2.32 1.53
C ALA A 102 -8.20 3.67 0.87
N PRO A 103 -9.46 4.01 0.61
CA PRO A 103 -9.83 5.27 -0.03
C PRO A 103 -9.48 6.49 0.84
N LEU A 104 -9.61 6.39 2.17
CA LEU A 104 -9.24 7.47 3.08
C LEU A 104 -7.74 7.72 3.09
N ILE A 105 -6.94 6.66 3.05
CA ILE A 105 -5.48 6.75 2.97
C ILE A 105 -5.06 7.37 1.65
N GLU A 106 -5.73 7.03 0.56
CA GLU A 106 -5.44 7.57 -0.76
C GLU A 106 -5.81 9.06 -0.86
N ALA A 107 -6.98 9.43 -0.38
CA ALA A 107 -7.40 10.83 -0.27
C ALA A 107 -6.41 11.66 0.58
N GLN A 108 -5.94 11.11 1.70
CA GLN A 108 -4.94 11.78 2.54
C GLN A 108 -3.60 11.96 1.80
N LYS A 109 -3.14 10.95 1.06
CA LYS A 109 -1.91 11.06 0.26
C LYS A 109 -2.02 12.12 -0.83
N GLU A 110 -3.17 12.19 -1.51
CA GLU A 110 -3.44 13.20 -2.51
C GLU A 110 -3.46 14.61 -1.91
N PHE A 111 -4.13 14.77 -0.77
CA PHE A 111 -4.14 16.03 -0.03
C PHE A 111 -2.72 16.45 0.36
N ASP A 112 -1.92 15.54 0.93
CA ASP A 112 -0.54 15.83 1.31
C ASP A 112 0.34 16.19 0.11
N LYS A 113 0.11 15.56 -1.05
CA LYS A 113 0.79 15.90 -2.31
C LYS A 113 0.43 17.32 -2.77
N LYS A 114 -0.87 17.66 -2.78
CA LYS A 114 -1.35 19.01 -3.14
C LYS A 114 -0.80 20.06 -2.18
N LYS A 115 -0.83 19.78 -0.88
CA LYS A 115 -0.29 20.65 0.17
C LYS A 115 1.21 20.93 -0.03
N ARG A 116 2.01 19.88 -0.32
CA ARG A 116 3.44 20.04 -0.59
C ARG A 116 3.69 20.90 -1.83
N LYS A 117 2.93 20.65 -2.92
CA LYS A 117 3.04 21.46 -4.15
C LYS A 117 2.72 22.92 -3.87
N PHE A 118 1.61 23.18 -3.18
CA PHE A 118 1.24 24.55 -2.80
C PHE A 118 2.30 25.26 -1.95
N LEU A 119 2.82 24.58 -0.91
CA LEU A 119 3.88 25.16 -0.07
C LEU A 119 5.16 25.43 -0.86
N GLN A 120 5.50 24.58 -1.82
CA GLN A 120 6.63 24.79 -2.71
C GLN A 120 6.39 26.01 -3.63
N GLU A 121 5.20 26.16 -4.17
CA GLU A 121 4.84 27.33 -5.01
C GLU A 121 4.86 28.62 -4.20
N VAL A 122 4.31 28.62 -2.98
CA VAL A 122 4.42 29.77 -2.05
C VAL A 122 5.87 30.12 -1.72
N LYS A 123 6.73 29.12 -1.57
CA LYS A 123 8.16 29.36 -1.38
C LYS A 123 8.79 29.98 -2.63
N MET A 124 8.50 29.41 -3.80
CA MET A 124 9.05 29.90 -5.06
C MET A 124 8.55 31.30 -5.45
N SER A 125 7.33 31.69 -5.04
CA SER A 125 6.80 33.02 -5.29
C SER A 125 7.53 34.15 -4.51
N LYS A 126 8.27 33.74 -3.44
CA LYS A 126 9.06 34.66 -2.61
C LYS A 126 10.56 34.65 -2.96
N GLU A 127 11.01 33.75 -3.80
CA GLU A 127 12.40 33.59 -4.21
C GLU A 127 12.62 34.24 -5.58
N LEU A 128 13.78 34.85 -5.77
CA LEU A 128 14.21 35.34 -7.09
C LEU A 128 14.58 34.16 -8.00
N PRO A 129 14.41 34.33 -9.33
CA PRO A 129 14.79 33.31 -10.29
C PRO A 129 16.27 32.94 -10.20
N SER A 130 16.59 31.67 -10.35
CA SER A 130 17.98 31.23 -10.38
C SER A 130 18.64 31.59 -11.71
N LYS A 131 19.98 31.78 -11.69
CA LYS A 131 20.76 32.03 -12.90
C LYS A 131 20.53 31.00 -14.00
N LYS A 132 20.35 29.71 -13.62
CA LYS A 132 20.05 28.62 -14.56
C LYS A 132 18.68 28.78 -15.21
N GLN A 133 17.65 29.13 -14.44
CA GLN A 133 16.30 29.35 -14.99
C GLN A 133 16.30 30.56 -15.95
N LEU A 134 16.95 31.68 -15.59
CA LEU A 134 17.08 32.85 -16.46
C LEU A 134 17.80 32.49 -17.77
N SER A 135 18.89 31.76 -17.70
CA SER A 135 19.64 31.32 -18.89
C SER A 135 18.79 30.41 -19.79
N TYR A 136 18.08 29.47 -19.18
CA TYR A 136 17.21 28.54 -19.91
C TYR A 136 16.04 29.25 -20.59
N TYR A 137 15.37 30.16 -19.88
CA TYR A 137 14.30 31.00 -20.43
C TYR A 137 14.78 31.82 -21.63
N LYS A 138 15.92 32.50 -21.48
CA LYS A 138 16.54 33.28 -22.59
C LYS A 138 16.83 32.40 -23.82
N SER A 139 17.29 31.18 -23.61
CA SER A 139 17.54 30.22 -24.69
C SER A 139 16.26 29.81 -25.40
N LEU A 140 15.17 29.58 -24.64
CA LEU A 140 13.85 29.26 -25.21
C LEU A 140 13.28 30.42 -26.00
N CYS A 141 13.32 31.64 -25.48
CA CYS A 141 12.88 32.82 -26.20
C CYS A 141 13.66 33.02 -27.53
N LYS A 142 14.97 32.77 -27.52
CA LYS A 142 15.78 32.83 -28.74
C LYS A 142 15.40 31.72 -29.72
N LYS A 143 15.17 30.50 -29.23
CA LYS A 143 14.84 29.34 -30.08
C LYS A 143 13.51 29.49 -30.79
N TYR A 144 12.52 30.03 -30.10
CA TYR A 144 11.14 30.12 -30.60
C TYR A 144 10.74 31.55 -31.04
N SER A 145 11.69 32.48 -31.06
CA SER A 145 11.46 33.89 -31.46
C SER A 145 10.38 34.58 -30.63
N ILE A 146 10.35 34.29 -29.33
CA ILE A 146 9.38 34.85 -28.38
C ILE A 146 9.96 36.11 -27.75
N GLU A 147 9.14 37.16 -27.63
CA GLU A 147 9.51 38.37 -26.92
C GLU A 147 9.76 38.09 -25.43
N LYS A 148 10.84 38.66 -24.90
CA LYS A 148 11.21 38.44 -23.50
C LYS A 148 10.31 39.28 -22.59
N MET A 149 9.79 38.65 -21.56
CA MET A 149 9.09 39.33 -20.45
C MET A 149 10.04 40.29 -19.72
N ASP A 150 9.49 41.36 -19.14
CA ASP A 150 10.24 42.19 -18.21
C ASP A 150 10.72 41.33 -17.02
N MET A 151 12.02 41.43 -16.76
CA MET A 151 12.69 40.61 -15.73
C MET A 151 12.68 41.27 -14.35
N ASN A 152 12.20 42.52 -14.27
CA ASN A 152 12.09 43.23 -13.01
C ASN A 152 10.95 42.64 -12.20
N ASP A 153 11.17 42.31 -10.94
CA ASP A 153 10.21 41.79 -9.97
C ASP A 153 9.63 40.40 -10.26
N LEU A 154 10.20 39.62 -11.21
CA LEU A 154 9.78 38.23 -11.44
C LEU A 154 10.23 37.28 -10.30
N SER A 155 9.28 36.54 -9.79
CA SER A 155 9.62 35.47 -8.87
C SER A 155 10.10 34.20 -9.61
N LYS A 156 10.73 33.33 -8.87
CA LYS A 156 11.13 31.99 -9.36
C LYS A 156 9.94 31.16 -9.86
N LEU A 157 8.75 31.37 -9.28
CA LEU A 157 7.52 30.76 -9.70
C LEU A 157 7.05 31.26 -11.04
N ASP A 158 7.04 32.60 -11.22
CA ASP A 158 6.59 33.24 -12.47
C ASP A 158 7.45 32.78 -13.65
N LEU A 159 8.77 32.77 -13.45
CA LEU A 159 9.69 32.31 -14.49
C LEU A 159 9.54 30.82 -14.78
N ARG A 160 9.25 29.99 -13.77
CA ARG A 160 8.94 28.55 -13.98
C ARG A 160 7.70 28.40 -14.84
N ASN A 161 6.64 29.13 -14.52
CA ASN A 161 5.37 29.03 -15.24
C ASN A 161 5.53 29.47 -16.70
N ALA A 162 6.24 30.59 -16.94
CA ALA A 162 6.55 31.06 -18.31
C ALA A 162 7.35 30.01 -19.11
N ILE A 163 8.33 29.35 -18.48
CA ILE A 163 9.10 28.30 -19.13
C ILE A 163 8.18 27.07 -19.46
N GLU A 164 7.31 26.66 -18.53
CA GLU A 164 6.39 25.56 -18.73
C GLU A 164 5.39 25.85 -19.87
N GLU A 165 4.89 27.07 -19.96
CA GLU A 165 3.99 27.53 -21.02
C GLU A 165 4.66 27.42 -22.39
N ILE A 166 5.83 28.01 -22.57
CA ILE A 166 6.61 27.93 -23.83
C ILE A 166 6.88 26.48 -24.23
N VAL A 167 7.29 25.65 -23.27
CA VAL A 167 7.61 24.24 -23.55
C VAL A 167 6.36 23.45 -23.95
N ASN A 168 5.21 23.71 -23.33
CA ASN A 168 3.96 23.00 -23.63
C ASN A 168 3.40 23.39 -24.99
N GLU A 169 3.43 24.67 -25.35
CA GLU A 169 3.00 25.17 -26.66
C GLU A 169 3.82 24.54 -27.81
N HIS A 170 5.12 24.31 -27.58
CA HIS A 170 6.01 23.80 -28.62
C HIS A 170 6.32 22.28 -28.52
N LYS A 171 5.69 21.58 -27.58
CA LYS A 171 5.72 20.09 -27.54
C LYS A 171 4.67 19.44 -28.44
N SER A 172 3.65 20.17 -28.84
CA SER A 172 2.50 19.67 -29.62
C SER A 172 2.71 19.83 -31.13
N ASN A 173 3.87 20.31 -31.54
CA ASN A 173 4.35 20.38 -32.92
C ASN A 173 5.61 19.51 -33.05
#